data_197e2448840419eb2f692c9a4a4e66eb
#
_entry.id   197e2448840419eb2f692c9a4a4e66eb
#
_cell.length_a   1.000
_cell.length_b   1.000
_cell.length_c   1.000
_cell.angle_alpha   90.00
_cell.angle_beta   90.00
_cell.angle_gamma   90.00
#
_symmetry.space_group_name_H-M   'P 1'
#
loop_
_entity.id
_entity.type
_entity.pdbx_description
1 polymer ?
#
loop_
_entity_poly.entity_id
_entity_poly.type
_entity_poly.pdbx_seq_one_letter_code
_entity_poly.pdbx_strand_id
1 'polypeptide(L)'
;MNHSMQPMKPMLPNESRHRVSLTASSLRLTLTLSALLLAQLPLRASEMDGKIEAAAKKSYVFKSFLVDDTIKTESKDGAVTLTGNVSEDSHKQLAQDTVAGLPGVTSVNNMIEVKASPPANSDTWLYMKVKTTLAFHRSVSAYNTKVALKEGVVTLSGEASSQAQKDLVTEYAKDVEGIKDVKNEMTVAAVTNKPKETWAELVDDASITAQVRMALLTHRSTSVFKTTVTTTEGVVTVGGAAKNTAEKELVTKLVTDIHGVKSVINSMIVAAAVTSN
;
A
#
# COMPACT_ATOMS: atom_id res chain seq x y z
N MET A 1 18.48 -80.24 58.66
CA MET A 1 18.57 -80.77 57.30
C MET A 1 18.42 -79.60 56.38
N ASN A 2 19.60 -79.11 55.85
CA ASN A 2 19.73 -77.95 55.03
C ASN A 2 19.91 -78.43 53.58
N HIS A 3 18.95 -78.09 52.73
CA HIS A 3 19.09 -78.28 51.28
C HIS A 3 19.36 -76.88 50.65
N SER A 4 20.59 -76.67 50.28
CA SER A 4 21.01 -75.50 49.58
C SER A 4 20.63 -75.62 48.11
N MET A 5 19.71 -74.81 47.64
CA MET A 5 19.49 -74.57 46.19
C MET A 5 20.55 -73.65 45.64
N GLN A 6 21.23 -74.13 44.62
CA GLN A 6 22.10 -73.30 43.81
C GLN A 6 21.32 -72.51 42.76
N PRO A 7 21.64 -71.28 42.47
CA PRO A 7 20.97 -70.51 41.43
C PRO A 7 21.40 -70.88 40.02
N MET A 8 20.47 -71.02 39.12
CA MET A 8 20.63 -71.25 37.69
C MET A 8 21.24 -70.02 37.02
N LYS A 9 22.26 -70.22 36.24
CA LYS A 9 22.94 -69.22 35.40
C LYS A 9 22.05 -68.89 34.21
N PRO A 10 21.77 -67.60 33.87
CA PRO A 10 20.99 -67.27 32.66
C PRO A 10 21.86 -67.46 31.38
N MET A 11 21.25 -68.15 30.42
CA MET A 11 21.78 -68.26 29.04
C MET A 11 21.71 -66.91 28.36
N LEU A 12 22.86 -66.44 27.82
CA LEU A 12 22.94 -65.29 26.95
C LEU A 12 22.52 -65.66 25.53
N PRO A 13 21.71 -64.83 24.84
CA PRO A 13 21.42 -65.06 23.42
C PRO A 13 22.64 -64.69 22.56
N ASN A 14 22.86 -65.50 21.55
CA ASN A 14 23.90 -65.40 20.57
C ASN A 14 23.67 -64.16 19.66
N GLU A 15 24.44 -63.12 19.85
CA GLU A 15 24.44 -61.95 18.92
C GLU A 15 25.20 -62.30 17.63
N SER A 16 24.42 -62.60 16.62
CA SER A 16 24.94 -62.63 15.23
C SER A 16 25.26 -61.19 14.79
N ARG A 17 26.53 -60.80 14.83
CA ARG A 17 27.04 -59.51 14.31
C ARG A 17 26.91 -59.52 12.79
N HIS A 18 25.81 -58.97 12.27
CA HIS A 18 25.78 -58.51 10.89
C HIS A 18 26.58 -57.18 10.80
N ARG A 19 27.78 -57.28 10.29
CA ARG A 19 28.56 -56.11 9.84
C ARG A 19 27.89 -55.58 8.58
N VAL A 20 27.09 -54.53 8.73
CA VAL A 20 26.65 -53.69 7.60
C VAL A 20 27.86 -52.89 7.16
N SER A 21 28.47 -53.29 6.06
CA SER A 21 29.46 -52.47 5.39
C SER A 21 28.74 -51.33 4.69
N LEU A 22 28.69 -50.14 5.31
CA LEU A 22 28.31 -48.90 4.65
C LEU A 22 29.35 -48.58 3.59
N THR A 23 29.03 -48.88 2.32
CA THR A 23 29.87 -48.53 1.20
C THR A 23 29.94 -47.02 1.06
N ALA A 24 31.14 -46.49 0.84
CA ALA A 24 31.43 -45.04 0.73
C ALA A 24 30.68 -44.31 -0.42
N SER A 25 29.92 -45.06 -1.23
CA SER A 25 29.12 -44.53 -2.34
C SER A 25 27.82 -43.80 -1.86
N SER A 26 27.22 -44.19 -0.71
CA SER A 26 25.98 -43.56 -0.20
C SER A 26 26.26 -42.18 0.42
N LEU A 27 27.46 -41.99 0.98
CA LEU A 27 27.84 -40.72 1.61
C LEU A 27 28.12 -39.62 0.56
N ARG A 28 28.61 -40.00 -0.63
CA ARG A 28 28.86 -39.04 -1.72
C ARG A 28 27.58 -38.56 -2.41
N LEU A 29 26.54 -39.38 -2.46
CA LEU A 29 25.24 -39.01 -3.07
C LEU A 29 24.42 -38.06 -2.20
N THR A 30 24.51 -38.20 -0.88
CA THR A 30 23.81 -37.25 0.05
C THR A 30 24.48 -35.89 0.11
N LEU A 31 25.80 -35.79 -0.04
CA LEU A 31 26.52 -34.52 -0.06
C LEU A 31 26.26 -33.71 -1.36
N THR A 32 26.12 -34.41 -2.51
CA THR A 32 25.81 -33.74 -3.77
C THR A 32 24.39 -33.23 -3.86
N LEU A 33 23.43 -33.91 -3.23
CA LEU A 33 22.05 -33.47 -3.22
C LEU A 33 21.81 -32.22 -2.29
N SER A 34 22.51 -32.13 -1.16
CA SER A 34 22.48 -30.96 -0.28
C SER A 34 23.19 -29.73 -0.89
N ALA A 35 24.28 -29.94 -1.65
CA ALA A 35 24.95 -28.85 -2.37
C ALA A 35 24.13 -28.32 -3.54
N LEU A 36 23.29 -29.14 -4.18
CA LEU A 36 22.42 -28.70 -5.26
C LEU A 36 21.21 -27.86 -4.74
N LEU A 37 20.75 -28.16 -3.53
CA LEU A 37 19.65 -27.37 -2.89
C LEU A 37 20.12 -25.98 -2.45
N LEU A 38 21.35 -25.83 -1.99
CA LEU A 38 21.94 -24.56 -1.59
C LEU A 38 22.27 -23.62 -2.78
N ALA A 39 22.51 -24.17 -3.96
CA ALA A 39 22.83 -23.37 -5.15
C ALA A 39 21.58 -22.73 -5.81
N GLN A 40 20.37 -23.14 -5.44
CA GLN A 40 19.14 -22.60 -6.03
C GLN A 40 18.58 -21.39 -5.26
N LEU A 41 19.02 -21.13 -4.03
CA LEU A 41 18.54 -20.02 -3.21
C LEU A 41 18.84 -18.63 -3.83
N PRO A 42 20.05 -18.34 -4.30
CA PRO A 42 20.34 -17.02 -4.88
C PRO A 42 19.62 -16.78 -6.23
N LEU A 43 19.33 -17.82 -7.00
CA LEU A 43 18.62 -17.68 -8.26
C LEU A 43 17.15 -17.31 -8.07
N ARG A 44 16.49 -17.84 -7.04
CA ARG A 44 15.10 -17.51 -6.71
C ARG A 44 14.95 -16.12 -6.10
N ALA A 45 15.91 -15.69 -5.28
CA ALA A 45 15.95 -14.34 -4.74
C ALA A 45 16.06 -13.30 -5.86
N SER A 46 17.00 -13.49 -6.80
CA SER A 46 17.18 -12.60 -7.96
C SER A 46 15.94 -12.55 -8.88
N GLU A 47 15.23 -13.68 -9.06
CA GLU A 47 13.98 -13.70 -9.84
C GLU A 47 12.85 -12.93 -9.12
N MET A 48 12.75 -13.04 -7.79
CA MET A 48 11.78 -12.32 -7.00
C MET A 48 12.07 -10.82 -7.03
N ASP A 49 13.33 -10.41 -6.89
CA ASP A 49 13.73 -9.01 -6.95
C ASP A 49 13.36 -8.37 -8.29
N GLY A 50 13.63 -9.05 -9.40
CA GLY A 50 13.19 -8.58 -10.71
C GLY A 50 11.67 -8.46 -10.86
N LYS A 51 10.90 -9.34 -10.22
CA LYS A 51 9.42 -9.25 -10.19
C LYS A 51 8.96 -8.05 -9.38
N ILE A 52 9.58 -7.75 -8.24
CA ILE A 52 9.28 -6.57 -7.42
C ILE A 52 9.53 -5.29 -8.22
N GLU A 53 10.69 -5.14 -8.84
CA GLU A 53 11.03 -3.97 -9.66
C GLU A 53 10.07 -3.80 -10.85
N ALA A 54 9.73 -4.88 -11.52
CA ALA A 54 8.77 -4.86 -12.62
C ALA A 54 7.35 -4.52 -12.12
N ALA A 55 6.93 -5.02 -10.96
CA ALA A 55 5.64 -4.72 -10.36
C ALA A 55 5.53 -3.25 -9.97
N ALA A 56 6.59 -2.66 -9.37
CA ALA A 56 6.64 -1.24 -9.06
C ALA A 56 6.38 -0.38 -10.31
N LYS A 57 7.14 -0.62 -11.38
CA LYS A 57 7.01 0.11 -12.66
C LYS A 57 5.65 -0.08 -13.33
N LYS A 58 4.99 -1.22 -13.12
CA LYS A 58 3.68 -1.54 -13.72
C LYS A 58 2.51 -1.08 -12.86
N SER A 59 2.73 -0.73 -11.59
CA SER A 59 1.68 -0.31 -10.68
C SER A 59 0.94 0.93 -11.21
N TYR A 60 -0.33 1.03 -10.87
CA TYR A 60 -1.16 2.16 -11.29
C TYR A 60 -0.60 3.51 -10.80
N VAL A 61 -0.11 3.56 -9.56
CA VAL A 61 0.49 4.77 -8.99
C VAL A 61 1.69 5.24 -9.81
N PHE A 62 2.62 4.36 -10.16
CA PHE A 62 3.82 4.75 -10.95
C PHE A 62 3.47 5.20 -12.36
N LYS A 63 2.42 4.64 -12.96
CA LYS A 63 1.98 5.00 -14.31
C LYS A 63 1.14 6.27 -14.37
N SER A 64 0.40 6.59 -13.31
CA SER A 64 -0.59 7.67 -13.31
C SER A 64 -0.12 8.90 -12.54
N PHE A 65 0.40 8.72 -11.32
CA PHE A 65 0.76 9.83 -10.45
C PHE A 65 2.24 10.18 -10.50
N LEU A 66 3.10 9.19 -10.70
CA LEU A 66 4.56 9.34 -10.66
C LEU A 66 5.21 9.31 -12.04
N VAL A 67 4.41 9.42 -13.10
CA VAL A 67 4.86 9.30 -14.50
C VAL A 67 5.88 10.37 -14.88
N ASP A 68 5.77 11.57 -14.31
CA ASP A 68 6.67 12.70 -14.57
C ASP A 68 7.87 12.76 -13.61
N ASP A 69 7.92 11.86 -12.64
CA ASP A 69 9.00 11.76 -11.65
C ASP A 69 10.10 10.81 -12.13
N THR A 70 11.32 11.06 -11.66
CA THR A 70 12.46 10.20 -11.97
C THR A 70 12.72 9.29 -10.80
N ILE A 71 12.04 8.14 -10.74
CA ILE A 71 12.17 7.17 -9.65
C ILE A 71 12.81 5.89 -10.16
N LYS A 72 13.88 5.45 -9.49
CA LYS A 72 14.55 4.17 -9.70
C LYS A 72 14.25 3.25 -8.51
N THR A 73 13.86 2.04 -8.82
CA THR A 73 13.57 0.99 -7.84
C THR A 73 14.59 -0.12 -8.00
N GLU A 74 15.31 -0.46 -6.95
CA GLU A 74 16.26 -1.55 -6.89
C GLU A 74 15.87 -2.47 -5.72
N SER A 75 15.74 -3.77 -5.99
CA SER A 75 15.42 -4.79 -4.99
C SER A 75 16.60 -5.73 -4.79
N LYS A 76 16.83 -6.11 -3.53
CA LYS A 76 17.78 -7.14 -3.15
C LYS A 76 17.24 -7.94 -1.97
N ASP A 77 16.99 -9.23 -2.18
CA ASP A 77 16.41 -10.13 -1.17
C ASP A 77 15.09 -9.59 -0.56
N GLY A 78 14.28 -8.90 -1.37
CA GLY A 78 13.04 -8.27 -0.97
C GLY A 78 13.21 -6.91 -0.26
N ALA A 79 14.43 -6.48 0.05
CA ALA A 79 14.70 -5.13 0.53
C ALA A 79 14.81 -4.17 -0.67
N VAL A 80 13.92 -3.18 -0.73
CA VAL A 80 13.83 -2.24 -1.87
C VAL A 80 14.46 -0.91 -1.50
N THR A 81 15.29 -0.40 -2.40
CA THR A 81 15.81 0.97 -2.33
C THR A 81 15.18 1.80 -3.43
N LEU A 82 14.57 2.92 -3.05
CA LEU A 82 14.02 3.94 -3.96
C LEU A 82 14.99 5.11 -4.02
N THR A 83 15.38 5.51 -5.22
CA THR A 83 16.25 6.66 -5.47
C THR A 83 15.68 7.53 -6.59
N GLY A 84 16.22 8.75 -6.72
CA GLY A 84 15.82 9.67 -7.77
C GLY A 84 15.15 10.92 -7.23
N ASN A 85 14.36 11.59 -8.06
CA ASN A 85 13.78 12.89 -7.72
C ASN A 85 12.29 12.89 -8.00
N VAL A 86 11.52 13.50 -7.10
CA VAL A 86 10.09 13.75 -7.25
C VAL A 86 9.78 15.25 -7.13
N SER A 87 8.62 15.64 -7.63
CA SER A 87 8.14 17.01 -7.61
C SER A 87 7.67 17.47 -6.21
N GLU A 88 7.19 16.54 -5.37
CA GLU A 88 6.59 16.86 -4.07
C GLU A 88 6.71 15.69 -3.06
N ASP A 89 6.56 16.02 -1.77
CA ASP A 89 6.65 15.03 -0.68
C ASP A 89 5.57 13.96 -0.76
N SER A 90 4.38 14.30 -1.24
CA SER A 90 3.28 13.35 -1.45
C SER A 90 3.67 12.26 -2.44
N HIS A 91 4.40 12.58 -3.51
CA HIS A 91 4.91 11.62 -4.48
C HIS A 91 5.97 10.68 -3.87
N LYS A 92 6.85 11.23 -3.02
CA LYS A 92 7.82 10.42 -2.27
C LYS A 92 7.13 9.40 -1.36
N GLN A 93 6.11 9.83 -0.62
CA GLN A 93 5.34 8.95 0.26
C GLN A 93 4.52 7.93 -0.54
N LEU A 94 3.89 8.37 -1.63
CA LEU A 94 3.07 7.51 -2.49
C LEU A 94 3.91 6.39 -3.14
N ALA A 95 5.14 6.72 -3.59
CA ALA A 95 6.08 5.72 -4.09
C ALA A 95 6.44 4.69 -3.03
N GLN A 96 6.76 5.14 -1.81
CA GLN A 96 7.11 4.28 -0.69
C GLN A 96 5.97 3.33 -0.31
N ASP A 97 4.76 3.86 -0.12
CA ASP A 97 3.60 3.06 0.30
C ASP A 97 3.18 2.05 -0.77
N THR A 98 3.28 2.44 -2.04
CA THR A 98 3.01 1.52 -3.15
C THR A 98 4.01 0.36 -3.15
N VAL A 99 5.31 0.65 -3.08
CA VAL A 99 6.33 -0.40 -3.09
C VAL A 99 6.26 -1.28 -1.85
N ALA A 100 6.01 -0.70 -0.67
CA ALA A 100 5.85 -1.46 0.57
C ALA A 100 4.66 -2.45 0.53
N GLY A 101 3.65 -2.18 -0.30
CA GLY A 101 2.50 -3.05 -0.51
C GLY A 101 2.71 -4.17 -1.53
N LEU A 102 3.83 -4.20 -2.25
CA LEU A 102 4.07 -5.21 -3.28
C LEU A 102 4.43 -6.59 -2.66
N PRO A 103 3.96 -7.68 -3.26
CA PRO A 103 4.29 -9.02 -2.81
C PRO A 103 5.81 -9.28 -2.83
N GLY A 104 6.35 -9.80 -1.73
CA GLY A 104 7.76 -10.14 -1.58
C GLY A 104 8.63 -9.00 -1.04
N VAL A 105 8.11 -7.78 -0.89
CA VAL A 105 8.84 -6.67 -0.26
C VAL A 105 8.87 -6.87 1.26
N THR A 106 10.07 -6.81 1.82
CA THR A 106 10.33 -6.98 3.26
C THR A 106 10.63 -5.65 3.94
N SER A 107 11.24 -4.71 3.22
CA SER A 107 11.54 -3.36 3.69
C SER A 107 11.71 -2.40 2.53
N VAL A 108 11.51 -1.10 2.79
CA VAL A 108 11.73 -0.03 1.80
C VAL A 108 12.64 1.03 2.40
N ASN A 109 13.79 1.26 1.74
CA ASN A 109 14.69 2.37 2.01
C ASN A 109 14.41 3.49 1.00
N ASN A 110 13.75 4.55 1.45
CA ASN A 110 13.33 5.64 0.57
C ASN A 110 14.36 6.78 0.59
N MET A 111 15.22 6.77 -0.40
CA MET A 111 16.26 7.79 -0.66
C MET A 111 15.85 8.77 -1.76
N ILE A 112 14.56 8.86 -2.10
CA ILE A 112 14.06 9.83 -3.08
C ILE A 112 14.27 11.25 -2.55
N GLU A 113 14.80 12.12 -3.40
CA GLU A 113 14.95 13.54 -3.12
C GLU A 113 13.74 14.32 -3.67
N VAL A 114 13.26 15.29 -2.92
CA VAL A 114 12.18 16.17 -3.35
C VAL A 114 12.80 17.43 -3.95
N LYS A 115 12.50 17.70 -5.22
CA LYS A 115 12.97 18.92 -5.90
C LYS A 115 12.24 20.12 -5.33
N ALA A 116 12.90 20.85 -4.43
CA ALA A 116 12.43 22.11 -3.87
C ALA A 116 10.95 22.07 -3.44
N SER A 117 10.66 21.33 -2.35
CA SER A 117 9.32 21.41 -1.73
C SER A 117 8.97 22.87 -1.43
N PRO A 118 7.80 23.35 -1.88
CA PRO A 118 7.33 24.67 -1.49
C PRO A 118 7.22 24.74 0.04
N PRO A 119 7.36 25.90 0.66
CA PRO A 119 7.14 26.05 2.09
C PRO A 119 5.79 25.48 2.51
N ALA A 120 5.76 24.74 3.61
CA ALA A 120 4.52 24.19 4.17
C ALA A 120 3.45 25.30 4.31
N ASN A 121 2.20 24.96 3.95
CA ASN A 121 1.05 25.88 3.92
C ASN A 121 1.17 27.05 2.91
N SER A 122 2.18 27.08 2.04
CA SER A 122 2.18 28.00 0.90
C SER A 122 1.07 27.64 -0.09
N ASP A 123 0.62 28.62 -0.89
CA ASP A 123 -0.39 28.37 -1.92
C ASP A 123 0.04 27.28 -2.90
N THR A 124 1.32 27.20 -3.26
CA THR A 124 1.84 26.16 -4.12
C THR A 124 1.71 24.77 -3.45
N TRP A 125 2.06 24.66 -2.18
CA TRP A 125 1.96 23.41 -1.43
C TRP A 125 0.49 22.96 -1.27
N LEU A 126 -0.42 23.89 -0.94
CA LEU A 126 -1.85 23.62 -0.83
C LEU A 126 -2.46 23.24 -2.19
N TYR A 127 -2.03 23.91 -3.29
CA TYR A 127 -2.45 23.56 -4.64
C TYR A 127 -2.12 22.11 -4.98
N MET A 128 -0.90 21.65 -4.67
CA MET A 128 -0.49 20.27 -4.89
C MET A 128 -1.37 19.29 -4.09
N LYS A 129 -1.61 19.56 -2.80
CA LYS A 129 -2.49 18.73 -1.96
C LYS A 129 -3.91 18.62 -2.54
N VAL A 130 -4.50 19.73 -2.97
CA VAL A 130 -5.84 19.72 -3.57
C VAL A 130 -5.84 18.88 -4.86
N LYS A 131 -4.87 19.09 -5.75
CA LYS A 131 -4.77 18.32 -6.99
C LYS A 131 -4.63 16.82 -6.74
N THR A 132 -3.75 16.44 -5.84
CA THR A 132 -3.51 15.04 -5.46
C THR A 132 -4.77 14.42 -4.85
N THR A 133 -5.45 15.14 -3.94
CA THR A 133 -6.72 14.68 -3.35
C THR A 133 -7.77 14.44 -4.43
N LEU A 134 -7.98 15.40 -5.33
CA LEU A 134 -8.98 15.26 -6.39
C LEU A 134 -8.64 14.11 -7.35
N ALA A 135 -7.35 13.85 -7.61
CA ALA A 135 -6.92 12.79 -8.49
C ALA A 135 -7.18 11.37 -7.94
N PHE A 136 -7.25 11.18 -6.63
CA PHE A 136 -7.51 9.86 -6.03
C PHE A 136 -8.99 9.46 -6.09
N HIS A 137 -9.91 10.41 -6.15
CA HIS A 137 -11.34 10.13 -6.11
C HIS A 137 -11.93 9.83 -7.49
N ARG A 138 -12.50 8.64 -7.66
CA ARG A 138 -13.12 8.19 -8.91
C ARG A 138 -14.36 8.99 -9.32
N SER A 139 -15.04 9.60 -8.35
CA SER A 139 -16.23 10.43 -8.57
C SER A 139 -15.89 11.83 -9.04
N VAL A 140 -14.60 12.16 -9.12
CA VAL A 140 -14.10 13.45 -9.56
C VAL A 140 -13.36 13.30 -10.87
N SER A 141 -13.64 14.15 -11.86
CA SER A 141 -12.86 14.21 -13.08
C SER A 141 -11.69 15.18 -12.91
N ALA A 142 -10.56 14.69 -12.38
CA ALA A 142 -9.37 15.51 -12.16
C ALA A 142 -8.85 16.16 -13.46
N TYR A 143 -8.99 15.48 -14.61
CA TYR A 143 -8.58 16.01 -15.91
C TYR A 143 -9.43 17.20 -16.38
N ASN A 144 -10.71 17.24 -16.01
CA ASN A 144 -11.63 18.30 -16.39
C ASN A 144 -11.74 19.40 -15.33
N THR A 145 -11.04 19.24 -14.20
CA THR A 145 -11.04 20.18 -13.08
C THR A 145 -9.72 20.96 -13.07
N LYS A 146 -9.81 22.27 -13.32
CA LYS A 146 -8.69 23.20 -13.17
C LYS A 146 -8.75 23.77 -11.76
N VAL A 147 -7.61 23.79 -11.08
CA VAL A 147 -7.44 24.33 -9.73
C VAL A 147 -6.55 25.57 -9.81
N ALA A 148 -6.99 26.67 -9.22
CA ALA A 148 -6.14 27.82 -8.89
C ALA A 148 -6.23 28.07 -7.39
N LEU A 149 -5.16 28.60 -6.78
CA LEU A 149 -5.11 28.84 -5.35
C LEU A 149 -4.42 30.17 -5.04
N LYS A 150 -5.06 30.97 -4.21
CA LYS A 150 -4.52 32.26 -3.76
C LYS A 150 -4.91 32.51 -2.30
N GLU A 151 -3.92 32.76 -1.45
CA GLU A 151 -4.09 33.08 -0.02
C GLU A 151 -4.91 32.03 0.74
N GLY A 152 -4.81 30.75 0.32
CA GLY A 152 -5.55 29.63 0.89
C GLY A 152 -7.00 29.49 0.37
N VAL A 153 -7.40 30.28 -0.61
CA VAL A 153 -8.71 30.19 -1.30
C VAL A 153 -8.53 29.43 -2.62
N VAL A 154 -9.22 28.31 -2.76
CA VAL A 154 -9.25 27.50 -3.98
C VAL A 154 -10.30 28.04 -4.94
N THR A 155 -9.93 28.22 -6.21
CA THR A 155 -10.89 28.43 -7.30
C THR A 155 -10.88 27.20 -8.19
N LEU A 156 -12.03 26.52 -8.31
CA LEU A 156 -12.26 25.37 -9.16
C LEU A 156 -12.95 25.83 -10.43
N SER A 157 -12.45 25.43 -11.59
CA SER A 157 -13.06 25.72 -12.89
C SER A 157 -12.94 24.52 -13.84
N GLY A 158 -13.68 24.57 -14.95
CA GLY A 158 -13.77 23.47 -15.91
C GLY A 158 -15.18 22.91 -16.00
N GLU A 159 -15.32 21.63 -16.32
CA GLU A 159 -16.62 21.00 -16.60
C GLU A 159 -16.86 19.80 -15.70
N ALA A 160 -17.99 19.78 -15.00
CA ALA A 160 -18.49 18.64 -14.24
C ALA A 160 -19.59 17.92 -15.05
N SER A 161 -19.62 16.59 -14.98
CA SER A 161 -20.64 15.77 -15.66
C SER A 161 -22.04 15.86 -15.05
N SER A 162 -22.14 16.37 -13.81
CA SER A 162 -23.40 16.56 -13.08
C SER A 162 -23.23 17.56 -11.95
N GLN A 163 -24.36 18.07 -11.44
CA GLN A 163 -24.34 18.92 -10.24
C GLN A 163 -23.74 18.18 -9.04
N ALA A 164 -24.07 16.91 -8.86
CA ALA A 164 -23.51 16.08 -7.79
C ALA A 164 -21.99 15.97 -7.86
N GLN A 165 -21.42 15.83 -9.05
CA GLN A 165 -19.96 15.84 -9.22
C GLN A 165 -19.36 17.20 -8.88
N LYS A 166 -19.98 18.31 -9.34
CA LYS A 166 -19.54 19.67 -9.00
C LYS A 166 -19.52 19.88 -7.49
N ASP A 167 -20.53 19.43 -6.77
CA ASP A 167 -20.65 19.55 -5.33
C ASP A 167 -19.56 18.69 -4.63
N LEU A 168 -19.34 17.45 -5.08
CA LEU A 168 -18.30 16.57 -4.54
C LEU A 168 -16.89 17.16 -4.69
N VAL A 169 -16.56 17.73 -5.86
CA VAL A 169 -15.28 18.40 -6.07
C VAL A 169 -15.08 19.54 -5.07
N THR A 170 -16.15 20.31 -4.77
CA THR A 170 -16.11 21.36 -3.78
C THR A 170 -15.81 20.81 -2.39
N GLU A 171 -16.50 19.75 -1.97
CA GLU A 171 -16.33 19.18 -0.63
C GLU A 171 -14.93 18.57 -0.46
N TYR A 172 -14.44 17.80 -1.44
CA TYR A 172 -13.08 17.26 -1.37
C TYR A 172 -12.00 18.36 -1.31
N ALA A 173 -12.18 19.47 -2.04
CA ALA A 173 -11.25 20.59 -1.97
C ALA A 173 -11.31 21.32 -0.60
N LYS A 174 -12.49 21.48 -0.01
CA LYS A 174 -12.68 22.07 1.32
C LYS A 174 -12.07 21.22 2.43
N ASP A 175 -12.09 19.90 2.27
CA ASP A 175 -11.62 18.95 3.29
C ASP A 175 -10.11 18.80 3.33
N VAL A 176 -9.39 19.39 2.36
CA VAL A 176 -7.93 19.46 2.41
C VAL A 176 -7.49 20.40 3.54
N GLU A 177 -6.64 19.90 4.43
CA GLU A 177 -6.10 20.67 5.54
C GLU A 177 -5.33 21.91 5.05
N GLY A 178 -5.66 23.07 5.63
CA GLY A 178 -5.06 24.36 5.28
C GLY A 178 -5.88 25.20 4.29
N ILE A 179 -6.88 24.64 3.63
CA ILE A 179 -7.80 25.40 2.78
C ILE A 179 -8.76 26.19 3.63
N LYS A 180 -8.89 27.48 3.30
CA LYS A 180 -9.76 28.45 4.00
C LYS A 180 -11.15 28.50 3.37
N ASP A 181 -11.21 28.53 2.04
CA ASP A 181 -12.47 28.62 1.29
C ASP A 181 -12.31 28.04 -0.13
N VAL A 182 -13.45 27.65 -0.75
CA VAL A 182 -13.51 27.12 -2.11
C VAL A 182 -14.57 27.83 -2.93
N LYS A 183 -14.14 28.47 -4.01
CA LYS A 183 -15.00 29.04 -5.05
C LYS A 183 -15.14 28.05 -6.20
N ASN A 184 -16.32 27.51 -6.42
CA ASN A 184 -16.54 26.56 -7.50
C ASN A 184 -17.24 27.22 -8.70
N GLU A 185 -16.46 27.57 -9.70
CA GLU A 185 -16.86 28.18 -10.97
C GLU A 185 -17.04 27.14 -12.10
N MET A 186 -17.04 25.84 -11.76
CA MET A 186 -17.23 24.78 -12.76
C MET A 186 -18.61 24.89 -13.40
N THR A 187 -18.67 24.64 -14.70
CA THR A 187 -19.93 24.46 -15.43
C THR A 187 -20.39 23.02 -15.37
N VAL A 188 -21.69 22.79 -15.36
CA VAL A 188 -22.24 21.43 -15.49
C VAL A 188 -22.52 21.16 -16.95
N ALA A 189 -21.93 20.09 -17.52
CA ALA A 189 -22.17 19.68 -18.89
C ALA A 189 -23.65 19.43 -19.12
N ALA A 190 -24.20 19.92 -20.21
CA ALA A 190 -25.50 19.46 -20.70
C ALA A 190 -25.41 17.94 -20.92
N VAL A 191 -26.41 17.18 -20.40
CA VAL A 191 -26.43 15.71 -20.44
C VAL A 191 -26.13 15.21 -21.86
N THR A 192 -24.88 14.92 -22.14
CA THR A 192 -24.50 14.15 -23.31
C THR A 192 -24.36 12.71 -22.85
N ASN A 193 -25.06 11.79 -23.52
CA ASN A 193 -24.92 10.34 -23.38
C ASN A 193 -23.52 9.88 -23.88
N LYS A 194 -22.45 10.53 -23.41
CA LYS A 194 -21.11 9.97 -23.62
C LYS A 194 -21.03 8.71 -22.76
N PRO A 195 -20.59 7.59 -23.34
CA PRO A 195 -20.30 6.40 -22.55
C PRO A 195 -19.37 6.83 -21.40
N LYS A 196 -19.75 6.47 -20.19
CA LYS A 196 -18.85 6.59 -19.04
C LYS A 196 -17.58 5.86 -19.45
N GLU A 197 -16.48 6.59 -19.65
CA GLU A 197 -15.20 5.94 -19.89
C GLU A 197 -14.97 5.02 -18.70
N THR A 198 -15.21 3.74 -18.93
CA THR A 198 -14.88 2.69 -17.98
C THR A 198 -13.36 2.54 -18.00
N TRP A 199 -12.68 3.37 -17.24
CA TRP A 199 -11.30 3.13 -16.87
C TRP A 199 -11.27 1.90 -15.95
N ALA A 200 -11.54 0.73 -16.54
CA ALA A 200 -11.27 -0.55 -15.94
C ALA A 200 -9.77 -0.86 -16.09
N GLU A 201 -8.93 0.13 -15.85
CA GLU A 201 -7.53 -0.14 -15.58
C GLU A 201 -7.50 -0.86 -14.23
N LEU A 202 -6.99 -2.10 -14.23
CA LEU A 202 -6.85 -2.90 -13.03
C LEU A 202 -5.86 -2.16 -12.10
N VAL A 203 -6.41 -1.44 -11.13
CA VAL A 203 -5.62 -0.80 -10.09
C VAL A 203 -5.17 -1.91 -9.14
N ASP A 204 -3.87 -2.07 -9.00
CA ASP A 204 -3.30 -3.07 -8.12
C ASP A 204 -3.51 -2.73 -6.63
N ASP A 205 -3.58 -3.75 -5.79
CA ASP A 205 -3.89 -3.61 -4.36
C ASP A 205 -2.87 -2.73 -3.60
N ALA A 206 -1.61 -2.74 -4.01
CA ALA A 206 -0.57 -1.88 -3.44
C ALA A 206 -0.85 -0.41 -3.75
N SER A 207 -1.22 -0.10 -4.99
CA SER A 207 -1.63 1.25 -5.41
C SER A 207 -2.91 1.70 -4.71
N ILE A 208 -3.90 0.82 -4.53
CA ILE A 208 -5.12 1.16 -3.78
C ILE A 208 -4.76 1.50 -2.33
N THR A 209 -3.97 0.66 -1.67
CA THR A 209 -3.53 0.90 -0.28
C THR A 209 -2.81 2.23 -0.13
N ALA A 210 -1.90 2.55 -1.05
CA ALA A 210 -1.13 3.80 -1.03
C ALA A 210 -2.04 5.04 -1.22
N GLN A 211 -2.97 4.99 -2.19
CA GLN A 211 -3.94 6.07 -2.41
C GLN A 211 -4.85 6.28 -1.20
N VAL A 212 -5.36 5.20 -0.59
CA VAL A 212 -6.18 5.29 0.62
C VAL A 212 -5.43 5.95 1.77
N ARG A 213 -4.17 5.52 2.03
CA ARG A 213 -3.35 6.13 3.08
C ARG A 213 -3.12 7.62 2.83
N MET A 214 -2.81 7.99 1.59
CA MET A 214 -2.60 9.38 1.23
C MET A 214 -3.89 10.21 1.38
N ALA A 215 -5.03 9.69 0.94
CA ALA A 215 -6.32 10.38 1.10
C ALA A 215 -6.66 10.62 2.58
N LEU A 216 -6.45 9.62 3.44
CA LEU A 216 -6.66 9.76 4.89
C LEU A 216 -5.65 10.72 5.55
N LEU A 217 -4.42 10.80 5.03
CA LEU A 217 -3.39 11.71 5.53
C LEU A 217 -3.70 13.17 5.21
N THR A 218 -4.23 13.44 4.01
CA THR A 218 -4.51 14.79 3.53
C THR A 218 -5.83 15.36 4.02
N HIS A 219 -6.75 14.52 4.47
CA HIS A 219 -8.08 14.93 4.92
C HIS A 219 -8.07 15.45 6.35
N ARG A 220 -8.59 16.69 6.57
CA ARG A 220 -8.58 17.39 7.87
C ARG A 220 -9.23 16.65 9.04
N SER A 221 -10.20 15.80 8.76
CA SER A 221 -11.05 15.17 9.79
C SER A 221 -10.67 13.72 10.08
N THR A 222 -9.63 13.18 9.43
CA THR A 222 -9.17 11.82 9.64
C THR A 222 -7.79 11.78 10.29
N SER A 223 -7.44 10.65 10.91
CA SER A 223 -6.12 10.43 11.54
C SER A 223 -5.49 9.16 11.01
N VAL A 224 -4.62 9.29 10.02
CA VAL A 224 -3.91 8.15 9.41
C VAL A 224 -2.96 7.45 10.39
N PHE A 225 -2.41 8.16 11.37
CA PHE A 225 -1.46 7.61 12.34
C PHE A 225 -2.05 6.54 13.28
N LYS A 226 -3.38 6.49 13.38
CA LYS A 226 -4.13 5.49 14.16
C LYS A 226 -4.89 4.52 13.29
N THR A 227 -4.63 4.54 11.97
CA THR A 227 -5.39 3.77 10.98
C THR A 227 -4.48 2.77 10.29
N THR A 228 -4.89 1.52 10.25
CA THR A 228 -4.27 0.47 9.43
C THR A 228 -5.08 0.28 8.15
N VAL A 229 -4.40 0.12 7.03
CA VAL A 229 -5.04 -0.10 5.73
C VAL A 229 -4.38 -1.28 5.04
N THR A 230 -5.19 -2.25 4.63
CA THR A 230 -4.77 -3.39 3.81
C THR A 230 -5.78 -3.58 2.68
N THR A 231 -5.29 -3.99 1.51
CA THR A 231 -6.14 -4.27 0.35
C THR A 231 -5.88 -5.67 -0.16
N THR A 232 -6.94 -6.39 -0.51
CA THR A 232 -6.87 -7.70 -1.14
C THR A 232 -7.96 -7.79 -2.21
N GLU A 233 -7.56 -8.00 -3.47
CA GLU A 233 -8.46 -8.07 -4.63
C GLU A 233 -9.42 -6.87 -4.75
N GLY A 234 -8.95 -5.68 -4.36
CA GLY A 234 -9.74 -4.43 -4.34
C GLY A 234 -10.68 -4.28 -3.13
N VAL A 235 -10.69 -5.23 -2.20
CA VAL A 235 -11.40 -5.12 -0.91
C VAL A 235 -10.47 -4.45 0.08
N VAL A 236 -10.83 -3.26 0.56
CA VAL A 236 -10.04 -2.49 1.52
C VAL A 236 -10.51 -2.76 2.94
N THR A 237 -9.62 -3.25 3.79
CA THR A 237 -9.87 -3.37 5.23
C THR A 237 -9.22 -2.20 5.95
N VAL A 238 -10.02 -1.42 6.67
CA VAL A 238 -9.56 -0.30 7.49
C VAL A 238 -9.74 -0.66 8.96
N GLY A 239 -8.64 -0.62 9.72
CA GLY A 239 -8.62 -0.86 11.16
C GLY A 239 -8.05 0.32 11.93
N GLY A 240 -7.99 0.18 13.26
CA GLY A 240 -7.44 1.19 14.16
C GLY A 240 -8.50 1.92 14.98
N ALA A 241 -8.25 3.16 15.40
CA ALA A 241 -9.12 3.92 16.28
C ALA A 241 -9.70 5.15 15.59
N ALA A 242 -11.03 5.31 15.65
CA ALA A 242 -11.75 6.54 15.29
C ALA A 242 -12.10 7.33 16.54
N LYS A 243 -12.06 8.64 16.47
CA LYS A 243 -12.44 9.55 17.59
C LYS A 243 -13.91 9.41 17.95
N ASN A 244 -14.75 9.19 16.94
CA ASN A 244 -16.21 9.07 17.07
C ASN A 244 -16.79 8.30 15.88
N THR A 245 -18.09 8.01 15.94
CA THR A 245 -18.81 7.31 14.86
C THR A 245 -18.78 8.07 13.54
N ALA A 246 -18.86 9.40 13.58
CA ALA A 246 -18.83 10.24 12.38
C ALA A 246 -17.49 10.12 11.62
N GLU A 247 -16.36 10.09 12.34
CA GLU A 247 -15.04 9.83 11.71
C GLU A 247 -15.00 8.44 11.09
N LYS A 248 -15.49 7.40 11.78
CA LYS A 248 -15.56 6.04 11.25
C LYS A 248 -16.37 5.97 9.95
N GLU A 249 -17.54 6.59 9.92
CA GLU A 249 -18.40 6.64 8.73
C GLU A 249 -17.77 7.44 7.60
N LEU A 250 -17.13 8.56 7.92
CA LEU A 250 -16.40 9.40 6.96
C LEU A 250 -15.28 8.62 6.30
N VAL A 251 -14.45 7.90 7.09
CA VAL A 251 -13.40 7.04 6.56
C VAL A 251 -13.98 6.01 5.58
N THR A 252 -15.11 5.38 5.91
CA THR A 252 -15.77 4.44 4.98
C THR A 252 -16.12 5.10 3.66
N LYS A 253 -16.72 6.30 3.69
CA LYS A 253 -17.13 7.03 2.48
C LYS A 253 -15.93 7.44 1.62
N LEU A 254 -14.90 8.02 2.25
CA LEU A 254 -13.67 8.43 1.56
C LEU A 254 -13.00 7.25 0.86
N VAL A 255 -12.83 6.14 1.59
CA VAL A 255 -12.18 4.94 1.06
C VAL A 255 -13.00 4.30 -0.07
N THR A 256 -14.32 4.29 0.06
CA THR A 256 -15.20 3.74 -0.99
C THR A 256 -15.06 4.49 -2.32
N ASP A 257 -14.72 5.77 -2.30
CA ASP A 257 -14.59 6.60 -3.50
C ASP A 257 -13.17 6.59 -4.12
N ILE A 258 -12.22 5.87 -3.56
CA ILE A 258 -10.88 5.74 -4.14
C ILE A 258 -10.88 4.84 -5.39
N HIS A 259 -10.07 5.20 -6.40
CA HIS A 259 -9.90 4.41 -7.60
C HIS A 259 -9.48 2.97 -7.30
N GLY A 260 -10.19 1.99 -7.89
CA GLY A 260 -9.90 0.56 -7.75
C GLY A 260 -10.58 -0.10 -6.55
N VAL A 261 -11.11 0.63 -5.59
CA VAL A 261 -11.82 0.07 -4.43
C VAL A 261 -13.14 -0.56 -4.87
N LYS A 262 -13.31 -1.85 -4.59
CA LYS A 262 -14.54 -2.60 -4.85
C LYS A 262 -15.48 -2.56 -3.65
N SER A 263 -14.94 -2.74 -2.44
CA SER A 263 -15.70 -2.67 -1.19
C SER A 263 -14.78 -2.33 -0.02
N VAL A 264 -15.39 -1.90 1.10
CA VAL A 264 -14.68 -1.48 2.32
C VAL A 264 -15.17 -2.28 3.52
N ILE A 265 -14.24 -2.86 4.27
CA ILE A 265 -14.46 -3.46 5.58
C ILE A 265 -13.88 -2.51 6.62
N ASN A 266 -14.75 -1.76 7.31
CA ASN A 266 -14.32 -0.82 8.33
C ASN A 266 -14.44 -1.43 9.74
N SER A 267 -13.33 -1.95 10.24
CA SER A 267 -13.16 -2.54 11.57
C SER A 267 -12.62 -1.55 12.62
N MET A 268 -12.62 -0.24 12.33
CA MET A 268 -12.17 0.79 13.29
C MET A 268 -12.99 0.73 14.59
N ILE A 269 -12.30 0.88 15.71
CA ILE A 269 -12.90 0.95 17.04
C ILE A 269 -13.13 2.43 17.36
N VAL A 270 -14.37 2.77 17.71
CA VAL A 270 -14.69 4.12 18.19
C VAL A 270 -14.19 4.26 19.64
N ALA A 271 -13.34 5.24 19.89
CA ALA A 271 -12.88 5.54 21.25
C ALA A 271 -14.09 5.87 22.15
N ALA A 272 -14.17 5.23 23.31
CA ALA A 272 -15.17 5.59 24.30
C ALA A 272 -14.99 7.06 24.68
N ALA A 273 -16.09 7.83 24.69
CA ALA A 273 -16.06 9.21 25.16
C ALA A 273 -15.54 9.21 26.60
N VAL A 274 -14.39 9.82 26.84
CA VAL A 274 -13.90 10.07 28.19
C VAL A 274 -14.86 11.14 28.77
N THR A 275 -15.84 10.70 29.54
CA THR A 275 -16.63 11.59 30.36
C THR A 275 -15.69 12.14 31.44
N SER A 276 -15.16 13.35 31.22
CA SER A 276 -14.52 14.13 32.30
C SER A 276 -15.61 14.50 33.30
N ASN A 277 -15.59 13.82 34.45
CA ASN A 277 -16.31 14.30 35.64
C ASN A 277 -15.62 15.54 36.20
#